data_d85910696a9258bca03e2cd106cc6f4a
#
_entry.id   d85910696a9258bca03e2cd106cc6f4a
#
_cell.length_a   1.000
_cell.length_b   1.000
_cell.length_c   1.000
_cell.angle_alpha   90.00
_cell.angle_beta   90.00
_cell.angle_gamma   90.00
#
_symmetry.space_group_name_H-M   'P 1'
#
loop_
_entity.id
_entity.type
_entity.pdbx_description
1 polymer ?
#
loop_
_entity_poly.entity_id
_entity_poly.type
_entity_poly.pdbx_seq_one_letter_code
_entity_poly.pdbx_strand_id
1 'polypeptide(L)'
;MALTYAISVLVISCPCALGLATPTAIMVGTGRGAANGILVKSAEALETARGVKTVVLDKTGTITKGAPQVTDVLPAEGVRAEELLRLAYALEKPSEHPLARAMVLYAAGGIGADAVKESAELVSGFKQVPGQGVSACVSGAACYAGNARMMAECGIAVDASQAEGLADEGKTVTYFACDGKLVGIIAVADVPKATSAAAIAQLRAMGIRTVMLTGDAERTALVVQRQVGTDEVIAGVLPAEKERIVRQLSAKAPVAMVGDGINDAPALARADVGIAIGAGTDIALSSADIVLMHSDLADVPAALDLSRATMRNIKQNLFWALFYNAICIPVAAGAFAWAGFSLNPMIAAAAMSVSSVCVVTNALRLRGWKPQRVSATSMGAVGKAASGPASANEVAGVGAAAGAVTSKEANNLPSANETANDASPSDGMPIGPNAFAVNSRSAALQFPEKRLRVEGMKCHKCAGRVRGALEAVPGVESAVVDLEGKQATVHLSDSVPDEVLVGAVIEKGFEAEMLAH
;
A
#
# COMPACT_ATOMS: atom_id res chain seq x y z
N MET A 1 -16.49 -4.87 64.70
CA MET A 1 -17.32 -4.39 63.55
C MET A 1 -16.59 -3.34 62.71
N ALA A 2 -16.07 -2.23 63.23
CA ALA A 2 -15.38 -1.21 62.40
C ALA A 2 -14.19 -1.75 61.64
N LEU A 3 -13.34 -2.59 62.24
CA LEU A 3 -12.20 -3.22 61.56
C LEU A 3 -12.64 -4.18 60.44
N THR A 4 -13.74 -4.90 60.65
CA THR A 4 -14.29 -5.80 59.61
C THR A 4 -14.77 -5.02 58.38
N TYR A 5 -15.46 -3.89 58.59
CA TYR A 5 -15.86 -3.01 57.49
C TYR A 5 -14.66 -2.41 56.77
N ALA A 6 -13.66 -1.91 57.52
CA ALA A 6 -12.44 -1.38 56.92
C ALA A 6 -11.70 -2.39 56.07
N ILE A 7 -11.52 -3.62 56.57
CA ILE A 7 -10.88 -4.73 55.79
C ILE A 7 -11.73 -5.09 54.57
N SER A 8 -13.06 -5.20 54.70
CA SER A 8 -13.95 -5.49 53.58
C SER A 8 -13.87 -4.45 52.47
N VAL A 9 -13.84 -3.15 52.84
CA VAL A 9 -13.66 -2.05 51.86
C VAL A 9 -12.31 -2.11 51.18
N LEU A 10 -11.22 -2.35 51.92
CA LEU A 10 -9.88 -2.47 51.35
C LEU A 10 -9.79 -3.64 50.35
N VAL A 11 -10.36 -4.80 50.68
CA VAL A 11 -10.38 -5.97 49.79
C VAL A 11 -11.16 -5.67 48.53
N ILE A 12 -12.37 -5.09 48.59
CA ILE A 12 -13.22 -4.79 47.44
C ILE A 12 -12.65 -3.66 46.58
N SER A 13 -11.90 -2.74 47.16
CA SER A 13 -11.28 -1.63 46.42
C SER A 13 -10.12 -2.06 45.54
N CYS A 14 -9.70 -3.34 45.56
CA CYS A 14 -8.67 -3.85 44.67
C CYS A 14 -9.06 -3.70 43.18
N PRO A 15 -8.28 -3.02 42.32
CA PRO A 15 -8.59 -2.84 40.91
C PRO A 15 -8.16 -4.06 40.06
N CYS A 16 -8.20 -5.28 40.60
CA CYS A 16 -7.67 -6.49 39.95
C CYS A 16 -8.29 -6.75 38.57
N ALA A 17 -9.61 -6.58 38.46
CA ALA A 17 -10.33 -6.73 37.20
C ALA A 17 -9.96 -5.62 36.18
N LEU A 18 -9.68 -4.39 36.66
CA LEU A 18 -9.27 -3.26 35.83
C LEU A 18 -7.90 -3.54 35.18
N GLY A 19 -6.95 -4.09 35.95
CA GLY A 19 -5.61 -4.45 35.45
C GLY A 19 -5.62 -5.54 34.37
N LEU A 20 -6.64 -6.41 34.35
CA LEU A 20 -6.79 -7.49 33.37
C LEU A 20 -7.65 -7.10 32.16
N ALA A 21 -8.52 -6.08 32.29
CA ALA A 21 -9.55 -5.74 31.31
C ALA A 21 -8.97 -5.39 29.93
N THR A 22 -7.96 -4.54 29.91
CA THR A 22 -7.34 -4.05 28.66
C THR A 22 -6.34 -5.07 28.07
N PRO A 23 -5.32 -5.57 28.80
CA PRO A 23 -4.33 -6.47 28.23
C PRO A 23 -4.93 -7.76 27.68
N THR A 24 -5.90 -8.35 28.37
CA THR A 24 -6.50 -9.61 27.93
C THR A 24 -7.30 -9.43 26.63
N ALA A 25 -8.09 -8.35 26.52
CA ALA A 25 -8.85 -8.06 25.32
C ALA A 25 -7.94 -7.74 24.11
N ILE A 26 -6.85 -6.99 24.33
CA ILE A 26 -5.86 -6.71 23.29
C ILE A 26 -5.21 -8.01 22.82
N MET A 27 -4.71 -8.83 23.75
CA MET A 27 -4.04 -10.09 23.41
C MET A 27 -4.95 -11.05 22.62
N VAL A 28 -6.22 -11.20 23.04
CA VAL A 28 -7.18 -12.04 22.32
C VAL A 28 -7.56 -11.43 20.97
N GLY A 29 -7.75 -10.11 20.90
CA GLY A 29 -8.08 -9.38 19.68
C GLY A 29 -6.96 -9.45 18.65
N THR A 30 -5.72 -9.09 19.04
CA THR A 30 -4.56 -9.15 18.13
C THR A 30 -4.24 -10.57 17.70
N GLY A 31 -4.32 -11.54 18.62
CA GLY A 31 -4.15 -12.97 18.29
C GLY A 31 -5.21 -13.46 17.31
N ARG A 32 -6.46 -13.00 17.43
CA ARG A 32 -7.52 -13.32 16.46
C ARG A 32 -7.29 -12.62 15.12
N GLY A 33 -6.79 -11.37 15.13
CA GLY A 33 -6.35 -10.66 13.94
C GLY A 33 -5.28 -11.42 13.19
N ALA A 34 -4.20 -11.79 13.88
CA ALA A 34 -3.08 -12.54 13.32
C ALA A 34 -3.52 -13.87 12.68
N ALA A 35 -4.44 -14.60 13.33
CA ALA A 35 -5.02 -15.83 12.77
C ALA A 35 -5.83 -15.60 11.47
N ASN A 36 -6.19 -14.35 11.15
CA ASN A 36 -6.88 -13.96 9.92
C ASN A 36 -6.01 -13.11 8.99
N GLY A 37 -4.70 -13.08 9.19
CA GLY A 37 -3.75 -12.33 8.37
C GLY A 37 -3.70 -10.82 8.65
N ILE A 38 -4.22 -10.37 9.80
CA ILE A 38 -4.19 -8.96 10.22
C ILE A 38 -3.22 -8.84 11.39
N LEU A 39 -2.04 -8.28 11.16
CA LEU A 39 -1.01 -8.07 12.17
C LEU A 39 -1.10 -6.64 12.68
N VAL A 40 -1.32 -6.47 13.98
CA VAL A 40 -1.38 -5.17 14.65
C VAL A 40 -0.17 -5.01 15.54
N LYS A 41 0.61 -3.96 15.36
CA LYS A 41 1.88 -3.76 16.07
C LYS A 41 1.70 -3.31 17.52
N SER A 42 0.68 -2.51 17.81
CA SER A 42 0.49 -1.91 19.12
C SER A 42 -0.98 -1.81 19.54
N ALA A 43 -1.20 -1.65 20.85
CA ALA A 43 -2.52 -1.36 21.38
C ALA A 43 -3.03 0.02 20.94
N GLU A 44 -2.14 0.98 20.77
CA GLU A 44 -2.42 2.33 20.29
C GLU A 44 -2.96 2.30 18.86
N ALA A 45 -2.36 1.48 17.98
CA ALA A 45 -2.84 1.28 16.62
C ALA A 45 -4.30 0.77 16.59
N LEU A 46 -4.68 -0.16 17.50
CA LEU A 46 -6.07 -0.61 17.65
C LEU A 46 -7.00 0.52 18.12
N GLU A 47 -6.55 1.34 19.06
CA GLU A 47 -7.36 2.44 19.58
C GLU A 47 -7.60 3.50 18.51
N THR A 48 -6.55 3.92 17.81
CA THR A 48 -6.60 4.93 16.76
C THR A 48 -7.41 4.45 15.57
N ALA A 49 -7.21 3.20 15.13
CA ALA A 49 -7.94 2.59 14.01
C ALA A 49 -9.46 2.57 14.21
N ARG A 50 -9.91 2.42 15.47
CA ARG A 50 -11.34 2.53 15.79
C ARG A 50 -11.91 3.90 15.44
N GLY A 51 -11.12 4.96 15.62
CA GLY A 51 -11.52 6.36 15.44
C GLY A 51 -11.50 6.84 13.98
N VAL A 52 -10.94 6.08 13.07
CA VAL A 52 -10.74 6.46 11.65
C VAL A 52 -12.06 6.90 11.01
N LYS A 53 -12.02 8.06 10.36
CA LYS A 53 -13.13 8.67 9.61
C LYS A 53 -12.86 8.75 8.12
N THR A 54 -11.59 8.74 7.72
CA THR A 54 -11.18 8.78 6.32
C THR A 54 -10.14 7.71 6.07
N VAL A 55 -10.30 6.93 5.03
CA VAL A 55 -9.31 5.99 4.52
C VAL A 55 -8.78 6.52 3.20
N VAL A 56 -7.48 6.80 3.17
CA VAL A 56 -6.75 7.16 1.97
C VAL A 56 -6.15 5.88 1.40
N LEU A 57 -6.46 5.60 0.14
CA LEU A 57 -6.07 4.38 -0.56
C LEU A 57 -5.09 4.75 -1.67
N ASP A 58 -3.90 4.19 -1.67
CA ASP A 58 -3.08 4.23 -2.87
C ASP A 58 -3.76 3.47 -4.00
N LYS A 59 -3.51 3.84 -5.26
CA LYS A 59 -4.07 3.15 -6.41
C LYS A 59 -3.31 1.86 -6.70
N THR A 60 -2.01 1.99 -6.98
CA THR A 60 -1.17 0.94 -7.58
C THR A 60 -0.79 -0.13 -6.54
N GLY A 61 -1.08 -1.41 -6.82
CA GLY A 61 -0.80 -2.50 -5.86
C GLY A 61 -1.78 -2.59 -4.69
N THR A 62 -2.53 -1.52 -4.39
CA THR A 62 -3.52 -1.44 -3.30
C THR A 62 -4.94 -1.63 -3.81
N ILE A 63 -5.49 -0.68 -4.55
CA ILE A 63 -6.80 -0.80 -5.22
C ILE A 63 -6.68 -1.73 -6.44
N THR A 64 -5.59 -1.59 -7.20
CA THR A 64 -5.30 -2.35 -8.41
C THR A 64 -4.33 -3.48 -8.11
N LYS A 65 -4.10 -4.36 -9.11
CA LYS A 65 -3.19 -5.49 -8.96
C LYS A 65 -1.71 -5.07 -8.90
N GLY A 66 -1.37 -3.83 -9.30
CA GLY A 66 0.00 -3.32 -9.35
C GLY A 66 0.84 -3.95 -10.47
N ALA A 67 0.19 -4.72 -11.34
CA ALA A 67 0.81 -5.35 -12.50
C ALA A 67 -0.06 -5.05 -13.73
N PRO A 68 0.50 -4.39 -14.75
CA PRO A 68 -0.20 -4.16 -16.00
C PRO A 68 -0.71 -5.48 -16.60
N GLN A 69 -1.92 -5.47 -17.15
CA GLN A 69 -2.52 -6.62 -17.82
C GLN A 69 -3.06 -6.19 -19.18
N VAL A 70 -2.94 -7.07 -20.19
CA VAL A 70 -3.60 -6.85 -21.47
C VAL A 70 -5.11 -6.91 -21.25
N THR A 71 -5.81 -5.87 -21.66
CA THR A 71 -7.28 -5.75 -21.54
C THR A 71 -7.96 -5.91 -22.87
N ASP A 72 -7.32 -5.46 -23.95
CA ASP A 72 -7.89 -5.51 -25.31
C ASP A 72 -6.82 -5.88 -26.33
N VAL A 73 -7.23 -6.68 -27.30
CA VAL A 73 -6.44 -7.06 -28.47
C VAL A 73 -7.29 -6.78 -29.69
N LEU A 74 -6.93 -5.76 -30.46
CA LEU A 74 -7.68 -5.29 -31.62
C LEU A 74 -6.83 -5.45 -32.89
N PRO A 75 -6.95 -6.57 -33.62
CA PRO A 75 -6.27 -6.75 -34.89
C PRO A 75 -6.78 -5.76 -35.95
N ALA A 76 -5.89 -5.34 -36.85
CA ALA A 76 -6.27 -4.56 -38.03
C ALA A 76 -7.16 -5.37 -38.96
N GLU A 77 -7.84 -4.70 -39.90
CA GLU A 77 -8.73 -5.35 -40.86
C GLU A 77 -7.96 -6.39 -41.70
N GLY A 78 -8.46 -7.62 -41.73
CA GLY A 78 -7.85 -8.75 -42.42
C GLY A 78 -6.72 -9.45 -41.67
N VAL A 79 -6.35 -9.00 -40.46
CA VAL A 79 -5.32 -9.63 -39.63
C VAL A 79 -5.97 -10.50 -38.55
N ARG A 80 -5.40 -11.70 -38.31
CA ARG A 80 -5.87 -12.57 -37.22
C ARG A 80 -5.27 -12.14 -35.89
N ALA A 81 -6.02 -12.31 -34.81
CA ALA A 81 -5.53 -11.99 -33.44
C ALA A 81 -4.24 -12.77 -33.12
N GLU A 82 -4.12 -13.99 -33.59
CA GLU A 82 -2.93 -14.82 -33.40
C GLU A 82 -1.67 -14.23 -34.06
N GLU A 83 -1.80 -13.61 -35.22
CA GLU A 83 -0.69 -12.93 -35.92
C GLU A 83 -0.23 -11.70 -35.15
N LEU A 84 -1.17 -10.89 -34.63
CA LEU A 84 -0.86 -9.76 -33.79
C LEU A 84 -0.15 -10.21 -32.49
N LEU A 85 -0.61 -11.28 -31.85
CA LEU A 85 0.01 -11.79 -30.63
C LEU A 85 1.40 -12.38 -30.87
N ARG A 86 1.63 -13.06 -32.00
CA ARG A 86 2.97 -13.54 -32.41
C ARG A 86 3.94 -12.36 -32.59
N LEU A 87 3.51 -11.32 -33.30
CA LEU A 87 4.30 -10.11 -33.50
C LEU A 87 4.60 -9.41 -32.18
N ALA A 88 3.58 -9.28 -31.33
CA ALA A 88 3.74 -8.66 -29.99
C ALA A 88 4.73 -9.45 -29.12
N TYR A 89 4.64 -10.78 -29.11
CA TYR A 89 5.60 -11.61 -28.40
C TYR A 89 7.03 -11.40 -28.93
N ALA A 90 7.21 -11.43 -30.25
CA ALA A 90 8.52 -11.29 -30.88
C ALA A 90 9.18 -9.93 -30.56
N LEU A 91 8.43 -8.82 -30.68
CA LEU A 91 8.94 -7.48 -30.48
C LEU A 91 9.17 -7.14 -29.00
N GLU A 92 8.29 -7.61 -28.11
CA GLU A 92 8.33 -7.19 -26.69
C GLU A 92 9.15 -8.15 -25.81
N LYS A 93 9.45 -9.37 -26.28
CA LYS A 93 10.25 -10.34 -25.53
C LYS A 93 11.63 -9.84 -25.10
N PRO A 94 12.39 -9.08 -25.93
CA PRO A 94 13.66 -8.51 -25.53
C PRO A 94 13.55 -7.27 -24.65
N SER A 95 12.35 -6.70 -24.47
CA SER A 95 12.12 -5.47 -23.71
C SER A 95 11.93 -5.76 -22.22
N GLU A 96 12.58 -4.97 -21.35
CA GLU A 96 12.43 -5.06 -19.90
C GLU A 96 11.29 -4.19 -19.35
N HIS A 97 10.56 -3.51 -20.21
CA HIS A 97 9.49 -2.60 -19.79
C HIS A 97 8.32 -3.37 -19.15
N PRO A 98 7.68 -2.88 -18.06
CA PRO A 98 6.55 -3.57 -17.42
C PRO A 98 5.37 -3.87 -18.36
N LEU A 99 5.07 -2.96 -19.31
CA LEU A 99 4.03 -3.18 -20.33
C LEU A 99 4.41 -4.32 -21.27
N ALA A 100 5.69 -4.40 -21.69
CA ALA A 100 6.21 -5.47 -22.52
C ALA A 100 6.01 -6.83 -21.85
N ARG A 101 6.37 -6.93 -20.57
CA ARG A 101 6.20 -8.16 -19.78
C ARG A 101 4.74 -8.61 -19.76
N ALA A 102 3.79 -7.67 -19.58
CA ALA A 102 2.36 -7.98 -19.60
C ALA A 102 1.91 -8.54 -20.96
N MET A 103 2.35 -7.90 -22.06
CA MET A 103 2.03 -8.34 -23.43
C MET A 103 2.65 -9.70 -23.77
N VAL A 104 3.91 -9.92 -23.37
CA VAL A 104 4.61 -11.21 -23.57
C VAL A 104 3.90 -12.36 -22.83
N LEU A 105 3.52 -12.15 -21.57
CA LEU A 105 2.80 -13.17 -20.79
C LEU A 105 1.44 -13.51 -21.40
N TYR A 106 0.70 -12.49 -21.83
CA TYR A 106 -0.60 -12.67 -22.46
C TYR A 106 -0.48 -13.39 -23.81
N ALA A 107 0.46 -12.94 -24.66
CA ALA A 107 0.69 -13.53 -25.98
C ALA A 107 1.15 -15.00 -25.88
N ALA A 108 2.07 -15.32 -24.96
CA ALA A 108 2.52 -16.69 -24.73
C ALA A 108 1.37 -17.64 -24.33
N GLY A 109 0.38 -17.15 -23.58
CA GLY A 109 -0.82 -17.91 -23.25
C GLY A 109 -1.79 -18.10 -24.42
N GLY A 110 -1.79 -17.18 -25.39
CA GLY A 110 -2.70 -17.17 -26.54
C GLY A 110 -2.22 -17.92 -27.77
N ILE A 111 -0.89 -18.01 -27.99
CA ILE A 111 -0.32 -18.60 -29.23
C ILE A 111 0.23 -20.02 -29.08
N GLY A 112 0.38 -20.54 -27.87
CA GLY A 112 0.91 -21.89 -27.61
C GLY A 112 2.44 -21.99 -27.64
N ALA A 113 2.97 -23.07 -27.07
CA ALA A 113 4.41 -23.22 -26.79
C ALA A 113 5.30 -23.32 -28.07
N ASP A 114 4.82 -23.93 -29.12
CA ASP A 114 5.60 -24.09 -30.38
C ASP A 114 5.71 -22.74 -31.10
N ALA A 115 4.62 -22.00 -31.20
CA ALA A 115 4.60 -20.66 -31.80
C ALA A 115 5.43 -19.64 -30.99
N VAL A 116 5.53 -19.81 -29.68
CA VAL A 116 6.42 -19.01 -28.81
C VAL A 116 7.88 -19.18 -29.18
N LYS A 117 8.33 -20.44 -29.41
CA LYS A 117 9.72 -20.72 -29.80
C LYS A 117 10.03 -20.16 -31.19
N GLU A 118 9.18 -20.41 -32.14
CA GLU A 118 9.32 -19.93 -33.52
C GLU A 118 9.39 -18.40 -33.59
N SER A 119 8.51 -17.71 -32.88
CA SER A 119 8.48 -16.24 -32.85
C SER A 119 9.74 -15.62 -32.23
N ALA A 120 10.38 -16.28 -31.27
CA ALA A 120 11.59 -15.78 -30.61
C ALA A 120 12.85 -15.90 -31.49
N GLU A 121 12.92 -16.90 -32.37
CA GLU A 121 14.08 -17.16 -33.22
C GLU A 121 14.18 -16.23 -34.43
N LEU A 122 13.09 -15.54 -34.79
CA LEU A 122 12.96 -14.73 -36.00
C LEU A 122 13.35 -13.24 -35.81
N VAL A 123 13.77 -12.82 -34.61
CA VAL A 123 14.02 -11.42 -34.27
C VAL A 123 15.49 -11.05 -34.40
N SER A 124 15.77 -10.00 -35.15
CA SER A 124 17.11 -9.39 -35.25
C SER A 124 17.04 -7.87 -35.22
N GLY A 125 18.16 -7.22 -34.90
CA GLY A 125 18.26 -5.77 -34.95
C GLY A 125 17.34 -5.04 -33.96
N PHE A 126 17.02 -5.63 -32.80
CA PHE A 126 16.19 -5.01 -31.75
C PHE A 126 16.77 -3.66 -31.30
N LYS A 127 15.92 -2.65 -31.26
CA LYS A 127 16.24 -1.30 -30.78
C LYS A 127 15.09 -0.78 -29.94
N GLN A 128 15.42 -0.24 -28.76
CA GLN A 128 14.48 0.51 -27.94
C GLN A 128 14.58 2.00 -28.26
N VAL A 129 13.43 2.63 -28.55
CA VAL A 129 13.33 4.07 -28.80
C VAL A 129 12.73 4.73 -27.56
N PRO A 130 13.51 5.49 -26.77
CA PRO A 130 13.05 6.05 -25.52
C PRO A 130 11.79 6.91 -25.69
N GLY A 131 10.77 6.63 -24.86
CA GLY A 131 9.48 7.37 -24.87
C GLY A 131 8.58 7.11 -26.07
N GLN A 132 8.94 6.17 -26.98
CA GLN A 132 8.14 5.86 -28.16
C GLN A 132 7.78 4.38 -28.28
N GLY A 133 8.73 3.46 -28.09
CA GLY A 133 8.48 2.03 -28.25
C GLY A 133 9.74 1.25 -28.62
N VAL A 134 9.55 0.15 -29.35
CA VAL A 134 10.61 -0.74 -29.82
C VAL A 134 10.51 -1.01 -31.31
N SER A 135 11.63 -1.31 -31.94
CA SER A 135 11.72 -1.72 -33.35
C SER A 135 12.64 -2.93 -33.49
N ALA A 136 12.32 -3.82 -34.40
CA ALA A 136 13.16 -4.96 -34.76
C ALA A 136 12.85 -5.44 -36.20
N CYS A 137 13.73 -6.26 -36.76
CA CYS A 137 13.46 -7.00 -37.96
C CYS A 137 12.93 -8.38 -37.55
N VAL A 138 11.72 -8.71 -37.95
CA VAL A 138 11.06 -10.01 -37.69
C VAL A 138 10.87 -10.72 -39.02
N SER A 139 11.48 -11.90 -39.19
CA SER A 139 11.44 -12.67 -40.46
C SER A 139 11.89 -11.86 -41.69
N GLY A 140 12.82 -10.89 -41.52
CA GLY A 140 13.29 -10.03 -42.60
C GLY A 140 12.46 -8.77 -42.85
N ALA A 141 11.32 -8.62 -42.20
CA ALA A 141 10.43 -7.45 -42.27
C ALA A 141 10.73 -6.42 -41.13
N ALA A 142 10.68 -5.13 -41.45
CA ALA A 142 10.84 -4.08 -40.45
C ALA A 142 9.53 -3.93 -39.63
N CYS A 143 9.59 -4.24 -38.35
CA CYS A 143 8.43 -4.21 -37.47
C CYS A 143 8.64 -3.25 -36.29
N TYR A 144 7.55 -2.69 -35.80
CA TYR A 144 7.51 -1.64 -34.79
C TYR A 144 6.42 -1.95 -33.76
N ALA A 145 6.70 -1.67 -32.49
CA ALA A 145 5.70 -1.65 -31.42
C ALA A 145 5.87 -0.38 -30.61
N GLY A 146 4.84 0.47 -30.54
CA GLY A 146 4.98 1.75 -29.85
C GLY A 146 3.73 2.61 -29.87
N ASN A 147 3.89 3.88 -29.48
CA ASN A 147 2.82 4.85 -29.42
C ASN A 147 2.51 5.46 -30.81
N ALA A 148 1.45 6.28 -30.90
CA ALA A 148 1.03 6.95 -32.14
C ALA A 148 2.12 7.83 -32.77
N ARG A 149 2.98 8.42 -31.94
CA ARG A 149 4.10 9.23 -32.42
C ARG A 149 5.11 8.40 -33.21
N MET A 150 5.47 7.22 -32.70
CA MET A 150 6.36 6.30 -33.39
C MET A 150 5.77 5.86 -34.74
N MET A 151 4.47 5.56 -34.77
CA MET A 151 3.78 5.19 -36.01
C MET A 151 3.83 6.31 -37.05
N ALA A 152 3.57 7.56 -36.62
CA ALA A 152 3.65 8.73 -37.49
C ALA A 152 5.07 8.97 -38.05
N GLU A 153 6.11 8.84 -37.23
CA GLU A 153 7.50 8.98 -37.66
C GLU A 153 7.93 7.87 -38.65
N CYS A 154 7.31 6.68 -38.53
CA CYS A 154 7.51 5.59 -39.49
C CYS A 154 6.59 5.65 -40.72
N GLY A 155 5.76 6.70 -40.86
CA GLY A 155 4.83 6.87 -41.99
C GLY A 155 3.65 5.89 -42.00
N ILE A 156 3.31 5.32 -40.84
CA ILE A 156 2.24 4.33 -40.69
C ILE A 156 0.96 5.06 -40.27
N ALA A 157 -0.08 4.95 -41.12
CA ALA A 157 -1.39 5.49 -40.80
C ALA A 157 -2.06 4.69 -39.68
N VAL A 158 -2.53 5.39 -38.63
CA VAL A 158 -3.27 4.80 -37.52
C VAL A 158 -4.61 5.48 -37.36
N ASP A 159 -5.65 4.70 -37.09
CA ASP A 159 -6.95 5.26 -36.70
C ASP A 159 -6.89 5.67 -35.22
N ALA A 160 -6.89 6.98 -34.99
CA ALA A 160 -6.83 7.54 -33.66
C ALA A 160 -8.12 7.29 -32.85
N SER A 161 -9.27 7.10 -33.51
CA SER A 161 -10.57 7.04 -32.84
C SER A 161 -10.70 5.83 -31.88
N GLN A 162 -10.24 4.67 -32.28
CA GLN A 162 -10.24 3.47 -31.43
C GLN A 162 -9.29 3.61 -30.25
N ALA A 163 -8.11 4.17 -30.49
CA ALA A 163 -7.12 4.39 -29.45
C ALA A 163 -7.53 5.47 -28.45
N GLU A 164 -8.21 6.54 -28.91
CA GLU A 164 -8.77 7.57 -28.04
C GLU A 164 -9.83 6.99 -27.11
N GLY A 165 -10.72 6.13 -27.63
CA GLY A 165 -11.71 5.42 -26.81
C GLY A 165 -11.05 4.58 -25.72
N LEU A 166 -10.01 3.81 -26.04
CA LEU A 166 -9.26 3.01 -25.05
C LEU A 166 -8.48 3.91 -24.06
N ALA A 167 -7.90 5.01 -24.52
CA ALA A 167 -7.24 5.98 -23.65
C ALA A 167 -8.24 6.68 -22.71
N ASP A 168 -9.47 6.92 -23.18
CA ASP A 168 -10.57 7.44 -22.35
C ASP A 168 -10.99 6.47 -21.25
N GLU A 169 -10.79 5.19 -21.48
CA GLU A 169 -10.95 4.14 -20.48
C GLU A 169 -9.73 3.98 -19.55
N GLY A 170 -8.73 4.87 -19.65
CA GLY A 170 -7.52 4.86 -18.81
C GLY A 170 -6.52 3.77 -19.17
N LYS A 171 -6.59 3.22 -20.39
CA LYS A 171 -5.70 2.18 -20.87
C LYS A 171 -4.50 2.76 -21.62
N THR A 172 -3.37 2.11 -21.54
CA THR A 172 -2.18 2.43 -22.35
C THR A 172 -2.24 1.65 -23.65
N VAL A 173 -2.22 2.35 -24.76
CA VAL A 173 -2.35 1.79 -26.11
C VAL A 173 -0.96 1.62 -26.72
N THR A 174 -0.68 0.42 -27.24
CA THR A 174 0.51 0.10 -28.04
C THR A 174 0.09 -0.36 -29.43
N TYR A 175 0.57 0.32 -30.45
CA TYR A 175 0.37 -0.03 -31.85
C TYR A 175 1.44 -1.00 -32.32
N PHE A 176 1.06 -1.98 -33.14
CA PHE A 176 1.94 -2.94 -33.77
C PHE A 176 1.86 -2.81 -35.29
N ALA A 177 3.01 -2.66 -35.91
CA ALA A 177 3.09 -2.51 -37.37
C ALA A 177 4.25 -3.34 -37.93
N CYS A 178 4.11 -3.81 -39.14
CA CYS A 178 5.11 -4.58 -39.87
C CYS A 178 5.03 -4.25 -41.36
N ASP A 179 6.19 -4.08 -42.02
CA ASP A 179 6.29 -3.73 -43.47
C ASP A 179 5.45 -2.48 -43.85
N GLY A 180 5.48 -1.45 -42.98
CA GLY A 180 4.76 -0.20 -43.22
C GLY A 180 3.23 -0.30 -43.07
N LYS A 181 2.69 -1.42 -42.57
CA LYS A 181 1.25 -1.61 -42.37
C LYS A 181 0.94 -1.83 -40.88
N LEU A 182 -0.16 -1.25 -40.43
CA LEU A 182 -0.69 -1.53 -39.09
C LEU A 182 -1.18 -2.98 -39.02
N VAL A 183 -0.69 -3.72 -38.02
CA VAL A 183 -1.09 -5.11 -37.72
C VAL A 183 -2.19 -5.12 -36.66
N GLY A 184 -2.17 -4.16 -35.75
CA GLY A 184 -3.21 -4.03 -34.73
C GLY A 184 -2.78 -3.19 -33.52
N ILE A 185 -3.63 -3.24 -32.51
CA ILE A 185 -3.49 -2.49 -31.27
C ILE A 185 -3.62 -3.45 -30.09
N ILE A 186 -2.76 -3.30 -29.08
CA ILE A 186 -2.92 -3.97 -27.80
C ILE A 186 -3.03 -2.89 -26.71
N ALA A 187 -4.08 -2.96 -25.90
CA ALA A 187 -4.27 -2.08 -24.77
C ALA A 187 -3.92 -2.79 -23.45
N VAL A 188 -3.25 -2.06 -22.58
CA VAL A 188 -2.78 -2.56 -21.29
C VAL A 188 -3.21 -1.61 -20.20
N ALA A 189 -3.74 -2.13 -19.10
CA ALA A 189 -4.10 -1.35 -17.93
C ALA A 189 -3.77 -2.08 -16.63
N ASP A 190 -3.61 -1.31 -15.56
CA ASP A 190 -3.55 -1.84 -14.20
C ASP A 190 -4.97 -1.94 -13.65
N VAL A 191 -5.52 -3.14 -13.67
CA VAL A 191 -6.93 -3.41 -13.35
C VAL A 191 -7.19 -3.45 -11.84
N PRO A 192 -8.34 -2.94 -11.37
CA PRO A 192 -8.75 -3.10 -9.98
C PRO A 192 -8.81 -4.57 -9.56
N LYS A 193 -8.47 -4.86 -8.31
CA LYS A 193 -8.67 -6.19 -7.73
C LYS A 193 -10.18 -6.49 -7.65
N ALA A 194 -10.57 -7.74 -7.82
CA ALA A 194 -11.98 -8.14 -7.84
C ALA A 194 -12.76 -7.76 -6.57
N THR A 195 -12.06 -7.62 -5.46
CA THR A 195 -12.64 -7.30 -4.14
C THR A 195 -12.66 -5.79 -3.84
N SER A 196 -11.97 -4.96 -4.63
CA SER A 196 -11.76 -3.53 -4.31
C SER A 196 -13.08 -2.75 -4.20
N ALA A 197 -13.97 -2.90 -5.16
CA ALA A 197 -15.26 -2.22 -5.13
C ALA A 197 -16.11 -2.63 -3.92
N ALA A 198 -16.13 -3.92 -3.58
CA ALA A 198 -16.85 -4.45 -2.42
C ALA A 198 -16.24 -3.94 -1.09
N ALA A 199 -14.92 -3.89 -0.99
CA ALA A 199 -14.22 -3.37 0.18
C ALA A 199 -14.50 -1.87 0.40
N ILE A 200 -14.48 -1.07 -0.67
CA ILE A 200 -14.81 0.36 -0.62
C ILE A 200 -16.27 0.58 -0.22
N ALA A 201 -17.20 -0.20 -0.78
CA ALA A 201 -18.60 -0.15 -0.38
C ALA A 201 -18.79 -0.50 1.11
N GLN A 202 -18.03 -1.48 1.63
CA GLN A 202 -18.07 -1.85 3.05
C GLN A 202 -17.51 -0.73 3.93
N LEU A 203 -16.41 -0.06 3.56
CA LEU A 203 -15.88 1.11 4.28
C LEU A 203 -16.91 2.23 4.34
N ARG A 204 -17.60 2.52 3.23
CA ARG A 204 -18.67 3.52 3.18
C ARG A 204 -19.86 3.13 4.07
N ALA A 205 -20.26 1.85 4.08
CA ALA A 205 -21.28 1.33 4.99
C ALA A 205 -20.90 1.46 6.47
N MET A 206 -19.60 1.43 6.79
CA MET A 206 -19.07 1.71 8.12
C MET A 206 -19.04 3.21 8.48
N GLY A 207 -19.49 4.10 7.59
CA GLY A 207 -19.48 5.54 7.75
C GLY A 207 -18.08 6.17 7.59
N ILE A 208 -17.21 5.54 6.80
CA ILE A 208 -15.83 5.97 6.56
C ILE A 208 -15.75 6.54 5.14
N ARG A 209 -15.23 7.76 5.01
CA ARG A 209 -14.93 8.39 3.72
C ARG A 209 -13.73 7.72 3.07
N THR A 210 -13.79 7.50 1.76
CA THR A 210 -12.74 6.87 0.98
C THR A 210 -12.14 7.84 -0.02
N VAL A 211 -10.81 8.00 -0.01
CA VAL A 211 -10.06 8.90 -0.89
C VAL A 211 -9.02 8.07 -1.64
N MET A 212 -9.06 8.08 -2.96
CA MET A 212 -8.00 7.46 -3.77
C MET A 212 -6.89 8.49 -4.02
N LEU A 213 -5.64 8.10 -3.76
CA LEU A 213 -4.44 8.93 -3.94
C LEU A 213 -3.53 8.25 -4.99
N THR A 214 -3.19 8.97 -6.07
CA THR A 214 -2.38 8.39 -7.16
C THR A 214 -1.50 9.42 -7.85
N GLY A 215 -0.36 8.94 -8.37
CA GLY A 215 0.51 9.71 -9.28
C GLY A 215 0.04 9.73 -10.72
N ASP A 216 -1.00 8.96 -11.08
CA ASP A 216 -1.52 8.89 -12.43
C ASP A 216 -2.20 10.20 -12.85
N ALA A 217 -2.36 10.35 -14.17
CA ALA A 217 -3.15 11.43 -14.72
C ALA A 217 -4.61 11.37 -14.23
N GLU A 218 -5.22 12.54 -14.03
CA GLU A 218 -6.59 12.69 -13.52
C GLU A 218 -7.60 11.86 -14.31
N ARG A 219 -7.48 11.83 -15.64
CA ARG A 219 -8.36 11.06 -16.54
C ARG A 219 -8.38 9.58 -16.19
N THR A 220 -7.21 8.95 -16.07
CA THR A 220 -7.06 7.54 -15.69
C THR A 220 -7.58 7.27 -14.28
N ALA A 221 -7.28 8.16 -13.35
CA ALA A 221 -7.71 8.05 -11.96
C ALA A 221 -9.26 8.12 -11.83
N LEU A 222 -9.91 8.99 -12.57
CA LEU A 222 -11.39 9.10 -12.59
C LEU A 222 -12.07 7.84 -13.15
N VAL A 223 -11.44 7.16 -14.11
CA VAL A 223 -11.95 5.87 -14.62
C VAL A 223 -11.95 4.81 -13.52
N VAL A 224 -10.82 4.66 -12.83
CA VAL A 224 -10.70 3.71 -11.71
C VAL A 224 -11.69 4.09 -10.60
N GLN A 225 -11.84 5.37 -10.27
CA GLN A 225 -12.82 5.84 -9.30
C GLN A 225 -14.24 5.36 -9.61
N ARG A 226 -14.69 5.54 -10.87
CA ARG A 226 -16.03 5.09 -11.29
C ARG A 226 -16.21 3.59 -11.16
N GLN A 227 -15.15 2.80 -11.41
CA GLN A 227 -15.19 1.34 -11.31
C GLN A 227 -15.27 0.86 -9.86
N VAL A 228 -14.55 1.51 -8.94
CA VAL A 228 -14.43 1.04 -7.55
C VAL A 228 -15.31 1.81 -6.57
N GLY A 229 -15.75 3.02 -6.92
CA GLY A 229 -16.71 3.82 -6.16
C GLY A 229 -16.11 4.57 -4.96
N THR A 230 -14.85 5.05 -5.02
CA THR A 230 -14.29 5.94 -3.97
C THR A 230 -15.00 7.29 -3.96
N ASP A 231 -15.09 7.92 -2.79
CA ASP A 231 -15.81 9.20 -2.64
C ASP A 231 -15.05 10.36 -3.28
N GLU A 232 -13.72 10.31 -3.29
CA GLU A 232 -12.84 11.35 -3.80
C GLU A 232 -11.60 10.75 -4.46
N VAL A 233 -11.02 11.51 -5.39
CA VAL A 233 -9.74 11.21 -6.06
C VAL A 233 -8.82 12.41 -5.97
N ILE A 234 -7.56 12.16 -5.64
CA ILE A 234 -6.47 13.13 -5.72
C ILE A 234 -5.42 12.52 -6.65
N ALA A 235 -5.34 13.06 -7.87
CA ALA A 235 -4.51 12.55 -8.95
C ALA A 235 -3.27 13.43 -9.19
N GLY A 236 -2.30 12.93 -9.97
CA GLY A 236 -1.09 13.66 -10.35
C GLY A 236 -0.14 13.95 -9.19
N VAL A 237 -0.19 13.17 -8.12
CA VAL A 237 0.56 13.41 -6.89
C VAL A 237 1.93 12.75 -6.95
N LEU A 238 2.99 13.53 -6.79
CA LEU A 238 4.34 12.99 -6.67
C LEU A 238 4.52 12.22 -5.36
N PRO A 239 5.39 11.19 -5.31
CA PRO A 239 5.61 10.40 -4.09
C PRO A 239 5.92 11.25 -2.85
N ALA A 240 6.75 12.28 -3.00
CA ALA A 240 7.10 13.21 -1.91
C ALA A 240 5.92 14.07 -1.41
N GLU A 241 4.87 14.25 -2.23
CA GLU A 241 3.69 15.04 -1.87
C GLU A 241 2.61 14.23 -1.16
N LYS A 242 2.62 12.89 -1.30
CA LYS A 242 1.65 12.01 -0.65
C LYS A 242 1.62 12.21 0.86
N GLU A 243 2.80 12.33 1.50
CA GLU A 243 2.91 12.61 2.95
C GLU A 243 2.22 13.93 3.32
N ARG A 244 2.45 14.99 2.54
CA ARG A 244 1.85 16.32 2.78
C ARG A 244 0.33 16.27 2.71
N ILE A 245 -0.23 15.54 1.74
CA ILE A 245 -1.69 15.39 1.58
C ILE A 245 -2.28 14.62 2.75
N VAL A 246 -1.68 13.50 3.14
CA VAL A 246 -2.12 12.71 4.29
C VAL A 246 -2.11 13.57 5.56
N ARG A 247 -1.04 14.33 5.81
CA ARG A 247 -0.95 15.27 6.93
C ARG A 247 -2.07 16.33 6.93
N GLN A 248 -2.42 16.88 5.76
CA GLN A 248 -3.52 17.85 5.65
C GLN A 248 -4.89 17.22 5.93
N LEU A 249 -5.08 15.96 5.55
CA LEU A 249 -6.32 15.23 5.85
C LEU A 249 -6.39 14.85 7.32
N SER A 250 -5.30 14.39 7.94
CA SER A 250 -5.21 14.06 9.37
C SER A 250 -5.47 15.26 10.28
N ALA A 251 -5.15 16.48 9.83
CA ALA A 251 -5.47 17.70 10.55
C ALA A 251 -6.98 17.96 10.68
N LYS A 252 -7.81 17.36 9.82
CA LYS A 252 -9.28 17.55 9.82
C LYS A 252 -10.01 16.44 10.55
N ALA A 253 -9.57 15.20 10.45
CA ALA A 253 -10.17 14.02 11.06
C ALA A 253 -9.17 12.86 11.06
N PRO A 254 -9.30 11.86 11.96
CA PRO A 254 -8.44 10.70 11.97
C PRO A 254 -8.42 9.95 10.63
N VAL A 255 -7.22 9.76 10.08
CA VAL A 255 -6.95 9.17 8.76
C VAL A 255 -6.21 7.86 8.88
N ALA A 256 -6.66 6.85 8.15
CA ALA A 256 -5.82 5.69 7.82
C ALA A 256 -5.28 5.83 6.40
N MET A 257 -3.97 5.64 6.22
CA MET A 257 -3.34 5.49 4.89
C MET A 257 -3.14 4.01 4.61
N VAL A 258 -3.52 3.58 3.41
CA VAL A 258 -3.38 2.21 2.94
C VAL A 258 -2.51 2.20 1.68
N GLY A 259 -1.43 1.42 1.70
CA GLY A 259 -0.47 1.32 0.61
C GLY A 259 0.31 0.01 0.62
N ASP A 260 1.14 -0.22 -0.40
CA ASP A 260 2.02 -1.38 -0.49
C ASP A 260 3.34 -1.23 0.31
N GLY A 261 3.63 -0.03 0.78
CA GLY A 261 4.79 0.29 1.61
C GLY A 261 6.09 0.57 0.86
N ILE A 262 6.15 0.41 -0.46
CA ILE A 262 7.37 0.66 -1.24
C ILE A 262 7.50 2.17 -1.52
N ASN A 263 6.47 2.75 -2.13
CA ASN A 263 6.46 4.16 -2.50
C ASN A 263 5.75 5.05 -1.47
N ASP A 264 4.97 4.44 -0.57
CA ASP A 264 4.06 5.12 0.34
C ASP A 264 4.55 5.12 1.80
N ALA A 265 5.74 4.59 2.09
CA ALA A 265 6.27 4.49 3.45
C ALA A 265 6.21 5.82 4.24
N PRO A 266 6.59 6.99 3.68
CA PRO A 266 6.47 8.26 4.39
C PRO A 266 5.00 8.65 4.67
N ALA A 267 4.09 8.34 3.75
CA ALA A 267 2.66 8.62 3.89
C ALA A 267 2.00 7.69 4.93
N LEU A 268 2.39 6.39 4.95
CA LEU A 268 1.97 5.40 5.94
C LEU A 268 2.40 5.82 7.35
N ALA A 269 3.67 6.19 7.52
CA ALA A 269 4.21 6.63 8.81
C ALA A 269 3.62 7.96 9.29
N ARG A 270 3.08 8.80 8.38
CA ARG A 270 2.51 10.11 8.70
C ARG A 270 1.03 10.06 9.06
N ALA A 271 0.31 9.06 8.59
CA ALA A 271 -1.11 8.88 8.90
C ALA A 271 -1.32 8.63 10.40
N ASP A 272 -2.55 8.85 10.89
CA ASP A 272 -2.91 8.46 12.26
C ASP A 272 -2.84 6.93 12.41
N VAL A 273 -3.10 6.18 11.33
CA VAL A 273 -2.90 4.73 11.23
C VAL A 273 -2.35 4.39 9.85
N GLY A 274 -1.15 3.85 9.78
CA GLY A 274 -0.61 3.26 8.56
C GLY A 274 -1.05 1.80 8.42
N ILE A 275 -1.59 1.43 7.27
CA ILE A 275 -2.01 0.06 6.95
C ILE A 275 -1.26 -0.41 5.69
N ALA A 276 -0.36 -1.37 5.84
CA ALA A 276 0.33 -1.97 4.70
C ALA A 276 -0.43 -3.19 4.17
N ILE A 277 -0.55 -3.29 2.85
CA ILE A 277 -1.19 -4.42 2.15
C ILE A 277 -0.12 -5.26 1.45
N GLY A 278 -0.21 -6.59 1.64
CA GLY A 278 0.70 -7.53 0.99
C GLY A 278 2.09 -7.47 1.62
N ALA A 279 2.29 -8.19 2.70
CA ALA A 279 3.49 -8.17 3.54
C ALA A 279 4.76 -8.69 2.82
N GLY A 280 5.10 -8.10 1.66
CA GLY A 280 6.23 -8.51 0.83
C GLY A 280 7.54 -7.76 1.10
N THR A 281 7.52 -6.65 1.84
CA THR A 281 8.73 -5.84 2.06
C THR A 281 8.94 -5.51 3.53
N ASP A 282 10.19 -5.57 3.98
CA ASP A 282 10.59 -5.15 5.34
C ASP A 282 10.27 -3.67 5.59
N ILE A 283 10.23 -2.85 4.53
CA ILE A 283 9.87 -1.43 4.59
C ILE A 283 8.39 -1.25 4.97
N ALA A 284 7.49 -2.01 4.35
CA ALA A 284 6.07 -2.00 4.71
C ALA A 284 5.87 -2.45 6.17
N LEU A 285 6.59 -3.52 6.56
CA LEU A 285 6.59 -4.01 7.94
C LEU A 285 7.10 -2.97 8.94
N SER A 286 8.06 -2.12 8.61
CA SER A 286 8.60 -1.11 9.52
C SER A 286 7.71 0.14 9.62
N SER A 287 7.10 0.57 8.53
CA SER A 287 6.43 1.87 8.40
C SER A 287 4.95 1.88 8.78
N ALA A 288 4.26 0.73 8.73
CA ALA A 288 2.83 0.64 9.01
C ALA A 288 2.54 0.18 10.44
N ASP A 289 1.40 0.59 11.01
CA ASP A 289 0.88 0.18 12.32
C ASP A 289 0.12 -1.14 12.24
N ILE A 290 -0.54 -1.38 11.10
CA ILE A 290 -1.28 -2.61 10.81
C ILE A 290 -0.74 -3.17 9.50
N VAL A 291 -0.48 -4.47 9.46
CA VAL A 291 0.01 -5.16 8.27
C VAL A 291 -0.97 -6.25 7.88
N LEU A 292 -1.42 -6.20 6.64
CA LEU A 292 -2.31 -7.18 6.03
C LEU A 292 -1.48 -8.16 5.22
N MET A 293 -1.49 -9.42 5.64
CA MET A 293 -0.69 -10.48 5.03
C MET A 293 -1.16 -10.84 3.61
N HIS A 294 -2.44 -10.66 3.34
CA HIS A 294 -3.00 -10.88 2.02
C HIS A 294 -2.97 -9.57 1.21
N SER A 295 -2.71 -9.69 -0.09
CA SER A 295 -2.82 -8.54 -1.00
C SER A 295 -4.28 -8.33 -1.42
N ASP A 296 -5.19 -8.20 -0.43
CA ASP A 296 -6.64 -8.05 -0.62
C ASP A 296 -7.18 -6.83 0.13
N LEU A 297 -7.81 -5.91 -0.59
CA LEU A 297 -8.37 -4.70 0.00
C LEU A 297 -9.53 -5.01 0.99
N ALA A 298 -10.18 -6.17 0.87
CA ALA A 298 -11.22 -6.61 1.79
C ALA A 298 -10.73 -6.80 3.24
N ASP A 299 -9.43 -6.95 3.46
CA ASP A 299 -8.85 -7.03 4.80
C ASP A 299 -8.78 -5.68 5.52
N VAL A 300 -8.87 -4.53 4.80
CA VAL A 300 -8.89 -3.19 5.41
C VAL A 300 -10.15 -2.95 6.25
N PRO A 301 -11.38 -3.09 5.72
CA PRO A 301 -12.57 -2.97 6.55
C PRO A 301 -12.61 -4.03 7.67
N ALA A 302 -12.05 -5.23 7.45
CA ALA A 302 -11.95 -6.26 8.49
C ALA A 302 -11.03 -5.83 9.64
N ALA A 303 -9.88 -5.20 9.35
CA ALA A 303 -8.96 -4.67 10.37
C ALA A 303 -9.60 -3.56 11.21
N LEU A 304 -10.34 -2.65 10.57
CA LEU A 304 -11.06 -1.57 11.27
C LEU A 304 -12.22 -2.12 12.12
N ASP A 305 -12.92 -3.15 11.66
CA ASP A 305 -13.96 -3.83 12.43
C ASP A 305 -13.39 -4.59 13.64
N LEU A 306 -12.27 -5.28 13.47
CA LEU A 306 -11.54 -5.93 14.57
C LEU A 306 -11.18 -4.92 15.66
N SER A 307 -10.64 -3.75 15.27
CA SER A 307 -10.33 -2.67 16.18
C SER A 307 -11.57 -2.21 16.94
N ARG A 308 -12.69 -1.96 16.24
CA ARG A 308 -13.97 -1.56 16.85
C ARG A 308 -14.49 -2.62 17.81
N ALA A 309 -14.39 -3.91 17.46
CA ALA A 309 -14.82 -5.03 18.29
C ALA A 309 -13.97 -5.14 19.57
N THR A 310 -12.65 -5.06 19.44
CA THR A 310 -11.70 -5.13 20.56
C THR A 310 -11.92 -3.96 21.52
N MET A 311 -12.03 -2.74 21.02
CA MET A 311 -12.26 -1.56 21.85
C MET A 311 -13.64 -1.54 22.51
N ARG A 312 -14.65 -2.11 21.87
CA ARG A 312 -15.98 -2.30 22.48
C ARG A 312 -15.89 -3.30 23.63
N ASN A 313 -15.15 -4.38 23.48
CA ASN A 313 -14.93 -5.37 24.51
C ASN A 313 -14.18 -4.78 25.72
N ILE A 314 -13.11 -3.99 25.49
CA ILE A 314 -12.39 -3.26 26.54
C ILE A 314 -13.34 -2.36 27.33
N LYS A 315 -14.16 -1.56 26.63
CA LYS A 315 -15.13 -0.66 27.30
C LYS A 315 -16.16 -1.43 28.13
N GLN A 316 -16.63 -2.58 27.65
CA GLN A 316 -17.51 -3.45 28.42
C GLN A 316 -16.84 -3.99 29.68
N ASN A 317 -15.59 -4.46 29.55
CA ASN A 317 -14.82 -4.95 30.69
C ASN A 317 -14.60 -3.87 31.74
N LEU A 318 -14.20 -2.66 31.32
CA LEU A 318 -14.00 -1.52 32.20
C LEU A 318 -15.29 -1.11 32.89
N PHE A 319 -16.41 -1.06 32.16
CA PHE A 319 -17.72 -0.74 32.72
C PHE A 319 -18.09 -1.72 33.84
N TRP A 320 -18.00 -3.02 33.58
CA TRP A 320 -18.36 -4.03 34.58
C TRP A 320 -17.41 -4.02 35.79
N ALA A 321 -16.10 -3.84 35.55
CA ALA A 321 -15.13 -3.75 36.64
C ALA A 321 -15.40 -2.58 37.58
N LEU A 322 -15.74 -1.40 37.05
CA LEU A 322 -16.05 -0.21 37.81
C LEU A 322 -17.43 -0.28 38.47
N PHE A 323 -18.43 -0.75 37.74
CA PHE A 323 -19.81 -0.86 38.23
C PHE A 323 -19.90 -1.79 39.44
N TYR A 324 -19.16 -2.91 39.37
CA TYR A 324 -19.10 -3.87 40.46
C TYR A 324 -18.55 -3.24 41.74
N ASN A 325 -17.44 -2.52 41.65
CA ASN A 325 -16.83 -1.82 42.78
C ASN A 325 -17.73 -0.71 43.32
N ALA A 326 -18.39 0.04 42.42
CA ALA A 326 -19.30 1.12 42.81
C ALA A 326 -20.48 0.65 43.67
N ILE A 327 -20.97 -0.57 43.45
CA ILE A 327 -22.05 -1.17 44.25
C ILE A 327 -21.49 -1.81 45.52
N CYS A 328 -20.41 -2.57 45.43
CA CYS A 328 -19.92 -3.38 46.53
C CYS A 328 -19.21 -2.56 47.63
N ILE A 329 -18.55 -1.42 47.29
CA ILE A 329 -17.87 -0.55 48.28
C ILE A 329 -18.83 0.03 49.31
N PRO A 330 -19.98 0.65 48.95
CA PRO A 330 -20.96 1.12 49.94
C PRO A 330 -21.51 0.01 50.85
N VAL A 331 -21.78 -1.19 50.23
CA VAL A 331 -22.26 -2.35 51.02
C VAL A 331 -21.20 -2.83 52.02
N ALA A 332 -19.94 -2.88 51.58
CA ALA A 332 -18.82 -3.23 52.48
C ALA A 332 -18.57 -2.19 53.56
N ALA A 333 -18.79 -0.91 53.28
CA ALA A 333 -18.69 0.18 54.23
C ALA A 333 -19.83 0.16 55.29
N GLY A 334 -20.83 -0.73 55.13
CA GLY A 334 -21.93 -0.87 56.08
C GLY A 334 -23.14 0.03 55.80
N ALA A 335 -23.31 0.55 54.59
CA ALA A 335 -24.48 1.38 54.21
C ALA A 335 -25.82 0.69 54.48
N PHE A 336 -25.85 -0.64 54.46
CA PHE A 336 -27.06 -1.45 54.72
C PHE A 336 -26.98 -2.24 56.02
N ALA A 337 -26.09 -1.86 56.97
CA ALA A 337 -25.93 -2.54 58.24
C ALA A 337 -27.24 -2.49 59.08
N TRP A 338 -28.01 -1.40 58.96
CA TRP A 338 -29.33 -1.24 59.59
C TRP A 338 -30.38 -2.28 59.14
N ALA A 339 -30.20 -2.83 57.91
CA ALA A 339 -31.07 -3.87 57.35
C ALA A 339 -30.51 -5.29 57.58
N GLY A 340 -29.45 -5.43 58.40
CA GLY A 340 -28.82 -6.71 58.71
C GLY A 340 -27.86 -7.22 57.63
N PHE A 341 -27.61 -6.44 56.57
CA PHE A 341 -26.64 -6.77 55.51
C PHE A 341 -25.26 -6.26 55.86
N SER A 342 -24.34 -7.17 56.14
CA SER A 342 -22.89 -6.85 56.28
C SER A 342 -22.09 -7.77 55.41
N LEU A 343 -21.13 -7.19 54.67
CA LEU A 343 -20.23 -7.95 53.78
C LEU A 343 -19.03 -8.47 54.60
N ASN A 344 -18.90 -9.77 54.71
CA ASN A 344 -17.74 -10.43 55.31
C ASN A 344 -16.55 -10.29 54.33
N PRO A 345 -15.30 -10.05 54.78
CA PRO A 345 -14.11 -10.01 53.93
C PRO A 345 -13.93 -11.23 53.03
N MET A 346 -14.31 -12.41 53.47
CA MET A 346 -14.27 -13.64 52.65
C MET A 346 -15.23 -13.58 51.45
N ILE A 347 -16.46 -13.09 51.65
CA ILE A 347 -17.42 -12.90 50.58
C ILE A 347 -16.95 -11.82 49.62
N ALA A 348 -16.35 -10.75 50.13
CA ALA A 348 -15.74 -9.70 49.35
C ALA A 348 -14.64 -10.23 48.46
N ALA A 349 -13.72 -11.07 48.96
CA ALA A 349 -12.65 -11.70 48.20
C ALA A 349 -13.18 -12.67 47.10
N ALA A 350 -14.20 -13.48 47.45
CA ALA A 350 -14.86 -14.37 46.48
C ALA A 350 -15.51 -13.58 45.33
N ALA A 351 -16.20 -12.48 45.66
CA ALA A 351 -16.83 -11.59 44.71
C ALA A 351 -15.81 -10.96 43.74
N MET A 352 -14.64 -10.53 44.25
CA MET A 352 -13.53 -10.01 43.43
C MET A 352 -12.99 -11.06 42.45
N SER A 353 -12.85 -12.31 42.91
CA SER A 353 -12.41 -13.42 42.05
C SER A 353 -13.40 -13.66 40.90
N VAL A 354 -14.71 -13.64 41.17
CA VAL A 354 -15.75 -13.77 40.15
C VAL A 354 -15.71 -12.61 39.14
N SER A 355 -15.48 -11.38 39.59
CA SER A 355 -15.31 -10.23 38.71
C SER A 355 -14.18 -10.41 37.70
N SER A 356 -13.03 -10.89 38.15
CA SER A 356 -11.89 -11.15 37.28
C SER A 356 -12.19 -12.26 36.25
N VAL A 357 -12.88 -13.33 36.66
CA VAL A 357 -13.33 -14.40 35.74
C VAL A 357 -14.30 -13.87 34.69
N CYS A 358 -15.24 -12.98 35.07
CA CYS A 358 -16.19 -12.36 34.14
C CYS A 358 -15.46 -11.53 33.07
N VAL A 359 -14.46 -10.72 33.46
CA VAL A 359 -13.67 -9.90 32.54
C VAL A 359 -12.91 -10.76 31.53
N VAL A 360 -12.22 -11.80 32.01
CA VAL A 360 -11.48 -12.73 31.14
C VAL A 360 -12.44 -13.47 30.19
N THR A 361 -13.57 -13.97 30.69
CA THR A 361 -14.57 -14.68 29.88
C THR A 361 -15.16 -13.76 28.81
N ASN A 362 -15.45 -12.49 29.13
CA ASN A 362 -15.90 -11.53 28.13
C ASN A 362 -14.83 -11.24 27.07
N ALA A 363 -13.53 -11.11 27.46
CA ALA A 363 -12.44 -10.95 26.51
C ALA A 363 -12.31 -12.17 25.57
N LEU A 364 -12.49 -13.39 26.08
CA LEU A 364 -12.44 -14.61 25.28
C LEU A 364 -13.54 -14.69 24.22
N ARG A 365 -14.63 -13.93 24.32
CA ARG A 365 -15.65 -13.83 23.25
C ARG A 365 -15.07 -13.31 21.94
N LEU A 366 -13.99 -12.53 21.98
CA LEU A 366 -13.29 -12.07 20.78
C LEU A 366 -12.71 -13.23 19.94
N ARG A 367 -12.49 -14.43 20.52
CA ARG A 367 -12.14 -15.62 19.75
C ARG A 367 -13.18 -15.99 18.69
N GLY A 368 -14.44 -15.64 18.92
CA GLY A 368 -15.53 -15.86 17.98
C GLY A 368 -15.62 -14.81 16.87
N TRP A 369 -14.81 -13.74 16.92
CA TRP A 369 -14.82 -12.74 15.85
C TRP A 369 -14.36 -13.36 14.52
N LYS A 370 -15.08 -13.01 13.44
CA LYS A 370 -14.78 -13.43 12.07
C LYS A 370 -14.81 -12.19 11.17
N PRO A 371 -13.85 -12.02 10.24
CA PRO A 371 -13.91 -10.95 9.27
C PRO A 371 -15.17 -11.09 8.39
N GLN A 372 -15.93 -10.01 8.25
CA GLN A 372 -17.02 -9.96 7.29
C GLN A 372 -16.43 -9.62 5.92
N ARG A 373 -15.97 -10.65 5.18
CA ARG A 373 -15.52 -10.48 3.81
C ARG A 373 -16.73 -10.55 2.87
N VAL A 374 -17.00 -9.46 2.16
CA VAL A 374 -18.01 -9.45 1.10
C VAL A 374 -17.42 -10.19 -0.10
N SER A 375 -17.98 -11.33 -0.45
CA SER A 375 -17.58 -12.07 -1.65
C SER A 375 -18.04 -11.31 -2.90
N ALA A 376 -17.17 -11.23 -3.91
CA ALA A 376 -17.47 -10.59 -5.20
C ALA A 376 -18.76 -11.13 -5.87
N THR A 377 -19.18 -12.34 -5.50
CA THR A 377 -20.38 -13.00 -6.02
C THR A 377 -21.70 -12.36 -5.53
N SER A 378 -21.69 -11.62 -4.41
CA SER A 378 -22.91 -11.01 -3.86
C SER A 378 -23.34 -9.70 -4.54
N MET A 379 -22.45 -9.02 -5.29
CA MET A 379 -22.79 -7.78 -6.00
C MET A 379 -23.50 -8.01 -7.34
N GLY A 380 -23.39 -9.19 -7.95
CA GLY A 380 -24.15 -9.54 -9.16
C GLY A 380 -25.67 -9.60 -8.95
N ALA A 381 -26.13 -9.75 -7.70
CA ALA A 381 -27.57 -9.79 -7.35
C ALA A 381 -28.17 -8.39 -7.11
N VAL A 382 -27.36 -7.41 -6.66
CA VAL A 382 -27.83 -6.04 -6.37
C VAL A 382 -27.89 -5.20 -7.65
N GLY A 383 -27.00 -5.43 -8.63
CA GLY A 383 -27.00 -4.74 -9.93
C GLY A 383 -28.17 -5.15 -10.84
N LYS A 384 -28.79 -6.31 -10.66
CA LYS A 384 -29.96 -6.76 -11.43
C LYS A 384 -31.30 -6.27 -10.89
N ALA A 385 -31.34 -5.72 -9.68
CA ALA A 385 -32.56 -5.16 -9.10
C ALA A 385 -32.81 -3.68 -9.46
N ALA A 386 -31.83 -3.00 -10.05
CA ALA A 386 -31.91 -1.57 -10.44
C ALA A 386 -32.19 -1.34 -11.94
N SER A 387 -32.30 -2.42 -12.75
CA SER A 387 -32.71 -2.33 -14.17
C SER A 387 -34.07 -3.00 -14.38
N GLY A 388 -35.11 -2.44 -13.77
CA GLY A 388 -36.49 -2.67 -14.19
C GLY A 388 -36.81 -1.85 -15.44
N PRO A 389 -37.64 -2.30 -16.38
CA PRO A 389 -37.85 -1.65 -17.64
C PRO A 389 -38.61 -0.32 -17.44
N ALA A 390 -37.97 0.80 -17.83
CA ALA A 390 -38.67 2.06 -17.99
C ALA A 390 -39.66 1.93 -19.15
N SER A 391 -40.94 1.89 -18.81
CA SER A 391 -42.03 2.02 -19.78
C SER A 391 -41.99 3.41 -20.40
N ALA A 392 -41.93 3.44 -21.73
CA ALA A 392 -42.21 4.61 -22.51
C ALA A 392 -43.68 5.00 -22.31
N ASN A 393 -43.93 6.22 -21.82
CA ASN A 393 -45.11 6.96 -22.25
C ASN A 393 -44.97 8.47 -22.01
N GLU A 394 -45.26 9.14 -23.09
CA GLU A 394 -45.88 10.44 -23.28
C GLU A 394 -45.20 11.76 -22.87
N VAL A 395 -44.89 12.39 -23.96
CA VAL A 395 -44.64 13.84 -24.17
C VAL A 395 -45.92 14.64 -23.91
N ALA A 396 -45.84 15.65 -23.06
CA ALA A 396 -46.61 16.90 -23.23
C ALA A 396 -45.97 18.04 -22.42
N GLY A 397 -45.44 18.97 -23.04
CA GLY A 397 -45.29 20.35 -23.13
C GLY A 397 -45.64 21.25 -21.91
N VAL A 398 -44.84 22.28 -21.79
CA VAL A 398 -44.98 23.67 -21.35
C VAL A 398 -43.60 24.09 -20.80
N GLY A 399 -42.78 24.94 -21.42
CA GLY A 399 -43.01 26.35 -21.63
C GLY A 399 -41.99 27.11 -20.78
N ALA A 400 -40.99 27.63 -21.42
CA ALA A 400 -40.06 28.72 -21.14
C ALA A 400 -40.19 29.52 -19.81
N ALA A 401 -39.03 29.70 -19.14
CA ALA A 401 -38.66 31.02 -18.61
C ALA A 401 -37.14 31.13 -18.49
N ALA A 402 -36.58 31.99 -19.28
CA ALA A 402 -35.21 32.46 -19.24
C ALA A 402 -35.00 33.35 -18.01
N GLY A 403 -33.87 33.23 -17.37
CA GLY A 403 -33.40 34.12 -16.33
C GLY A 403 -31.87 34.15 -16.33
N ALA A 404 -31.34 35.02 -17.19
CA ALA A 404 -29.95 35.45 -17.19
C ALA A 404 -29.67 36.29 -15.95
N VAL A 405 -28.61 35.98 -15.20
CA VAL A 405 -27.95 36.92 -14.29
C VAL A 405 -26.45 36.91 -14.57
N THR A 406 -26.06 38.10 -14.90
CA THR A 406 -24.78 38.59 -15.37
C THR A 406 -23.65 38.51 -14.37
N SER A 407 -22.47 38.30 -14.94
CA SER A 407 -21.12 38.58 -14.42
C SER A 407 -20.93 39.99 -13.89
N LYS A 408 -20.22 40.13 -12.76
CA LYS A 408 -19.28 41.18 -12.31
C LYS A 408 -18.95 40.90 -10.85
N GLU A 409 -17.70 40.72 -10.47
CA GLU A 409 -16.68 41.73 -10.25
C GLU A 409 -15.31 41.06 -10.04
N ALA A 410 -14.39 41.54 -10.82
CA ALA A 410 -12.95 41.34 -10.68
C ALA A 410 -12.36 42.41 -9.76
N ASN A 411 -11.16 42.17 -9.30
CA ASN A 411 -10.16 43.09 -8.73
C ASN A 411 -10.23 43.41 -7.23
N ASN A 412 -9.24 42.92 -6.51
CA ASN A 412 -8.25 43.78 -5.87
C ASN A 412 -7.08 42.97 -5.27
N LEU A 413 -5.93 43.09 -5.93
CA LEU A 413 -4.58 42.91 -5.36
C LEU A 413 -4.10 44.27 -4.86
N PRO A 414 -3.26 44.34 -3.85
CA PRO A 414 -2.18 45.31 -3.84
C PRO A 414 -0.79 44.63 -3.90
N SER A 415 -0.04 45.15 -4.85
CA SER A 415 1.41 45.03 -4.98
C SER A 415 2.12 45.89 -3.93
N ALA A 416 3.22 45.42 -3.39
CA ALA A 416 4.28 46.26 -2.86
C ALA A 416 5.63 45.57 -3.08
N ASN A 417 6.32 46.21 -3.78
CA ASN A 417 7.59 46.47 -4.38
C ASN A 417 8.73 46.68 -3.38
N GLU A 418 9.96 46.31 -3.85
CA GLU A 418 11.28 46.91 -3.58
C GLU A 418 11.90 46.70 -2.19
N THR A 419 13.14 46.13 -2.17
CA THR A 419 14.38 46.85 -2.47
C THR A 419 15.57 45.92 -2.72
N ALA A 420 16.35 46.34 -3.68
CA ALA A 420 17.65 45.90 -4.13
C ALA A 420 18.80 46.05 -3.10
N ASN A 421 19.85 45.26 -3.26
CA ASN A 421 21.27 45.70 -3.37
C ASN A 421 22.13 44.45 -3.62
N ASP A 422 22.71 44.34 -4.79
CA ASP A 422 24.04 44.74 -5.24
C ASP A 422 25.21 44.03 -4.56
N ALA A 423 25.86 43.16 -5.32
CA ALA A 423 27.32 43.16 -5.59
C ALA A 423 27.73 41.96 -6.47
N SER A 424 28.04 42.25 -7.73
CA SER A 424 29.06 41.55 -8.53
C SER A 424 30.38 42.32 -8.39
N PRO A 425 31.58 41.83 -8.77
CA PRO A 425 31.87 41.39 -10.12
C PRO A 425 32.97 40.32 -10.34
N SER A 426 33.04 39.86 -11.56
CA SER A 426 34.22 39.75 -12.47
C SER A 426 34.84 38.38 -12.73
N ASP A 427 34.96 38.20 -14.04
CA ASP A 427 36.00 37.54 -14.86
C ASP A 427 35.88 36.02 -15.02
N GLY A 428 35.75 35.45 -16.17
CA GLY A 428 36.13 35.89 -17.49
C GLY A 428 36.56 34.68 -18.32
N MET A 429 35.99 34.59 -19.50
CA MET A 429 36.52 33.95 -20.72
C MET A 429 36.19 32.47 -21.05
N PRO A 430 36.12 32.17 -22.35
CA PRO A 430 35.26 31.17 -22.96
C PRO A 430 36.04 29.95 -23.44
N ILE A 431 35.36 28.80 -23.53
CA ILE A 431 35.92 27.65 -24.27
C ILE A 431 34.85 27.08 -25.19
N GLY A 432 35.19 27.04 -26.46
CA GLY A 432 34.44 26.54 -27.58
C GLY A 432 34.32 25.00 -27.64
N PRO A 433 33.63 24.49 -28.66
CA PRO A 433 33.17 23.10 -28.71
C PRO A 433 34.26 22.19 -29.32
N ASN A 434 34.55 21.08 -28.65
CA ASN A 434 35.18 19.94 -29.31
C ASN A 434 34.76 18.60 -28.71
N ALA A 435 34.23 17.80 -29.62
CA ALA A 435 34.12 16.39 -29.67
C ALA A 435 34.96 15.57 -28.67
N PHE A 436 34.28 14.69 -27.93
CA PHE A 436 34.87 13.44 -27.48
C PHE A 436 33.88 12.29 -27.64
N ALA A 437 34.23 11.42 -28.57
CA ALA A 437 33.69 10.09 -28.64
C ALA A 437 34.03 9.35 -27.34
N VAL A 438 33.03 8.98 -26.56
CA VAL A 438 33.20 8.11 -25.40
C VAL A 438 32.97 6.67 -25.83
N ASN A 439 34.09 5.99 -25.93
CA ASN A 439 34.16 4.52 -25.96
C ASN A 439 33.54 3.97 -24.68
N SER A 440 32.40 3.28 -24.81
CA SER A 440 31.77 2.55 -23.74
C SER A 440 32.59 1.30 -23.39
N ARG A 441 33.43 1.42 -22.39
CA ARG A 441 33.83 0.30 -21.52
C ARG A 441 33.50 0.74 -20.10
N SER A 442 32.35 0.31 -19.60
CA SER A 442 32.03 0.30 -18.18
C SER A 442 32.96 -0.71 -17.51
N ALA A 443 34.10 -0.24 -17.01
CA ALA A 443 34.77 -0.93 -15.94
C ALA A 443 33.95 -0.65 -14.68
N ALA A 444 33.10 -1.61 -14.28
CA ALA A 444 32.58 -1.67 -12.94
C ALA A 444 33.79 -1.71 -12.01
N LEU A 445 33.98 -0.66 -11.23
CA LEU A 445 34.83 -0.68 -10.06
C LEU A 445 34.20 -1.71 -9.10
N GLN A 446 34.68 -2.95 -9.16
CA GLN A 446 34.42 -3.94 -8.14
C GLN A 446 35.22 -3.52 -6.91
N PHE A 447 34.55 -2.88 -5.96
CA PHE A 447 35.11 -2.69 -4.64
C PHE A 447 35.26 -4.06 -3.98
N PRO A 448 36.37 -4.34 -3.23
CA PRO A 448 36.62 -5.65 -2.69
C PRO A 448 35.52 -6.01 -1.67
N GLU A 449 35.01 -7.21 -1.81
CA GLU A 449 34.16 -7.86 -0.83
C GLU A 449 35.03 -8.32 0.35
N LYS A 450 34.64 -7.97 1.60
CA LYS A 450 35.32 -8.40 2.80
C LYS A 450 34.47 -9.35 3.60
N ARG A 451 35.09 -10.39 4.19
CA ARG A 451 34.39 -11.39 4.98
C ARG A 451 34.90 -11.42 6.40
N LEU A 452 33.97 -11.45 7.34
CA LEU A 452 34.26 -11.57 8.77
C LEU A 452 33.66 -12.86 9.30
N ARG A 453 34.37 -13.53 10.19
CA ARG A 453 33.80 -14.55 11.08
C ARG A 453 33.24 -13.85 12.30
N VAL A 454 32.01 -14.17 12.70
CA VAL A 454 31.33 -13.54 13.83
C VAL A 454 30.81 -14.61 14.78
N GLU A 455 31.37 -14.67 15.97
CA GLU A 455 30.98 -15.62 17.02
C GLU A 455 30.00 -14.94 18.01
N GLY A 456 29.21 -15.77 18.70
CA GLY A 456 28.23 -15.27 19.70
C GLY A 456 26.85 -14.98 19.19
N MET A 457 26.59 -15.10 17.88
CA MET A 457 25.23 -14.95 17.32
C MET A 457 24.38 -16.19 17.63
N LYS A 458 23.24 -16.01 18.32
CA LYS A 458 22.35 -17.10 18.75
C LYS A 458 20.98 -17.09 18.03
N CYS A 459 20.62 -16.02 17.34
CA CYS A 459 19.32 -15.87 16.69
C CYS A 459 19.38 -14.79 15.61
N HIS A 460 18.34 -14.73 14.74
CA HIS A 460 18.20 -13.73 13.68
C HIS A 460 18.26 -12.27 14.19
N LYS A 461 17.82 -12.00 15.43
CA LYS A 461 17.95 -10.67 16.03
C LYS A 461 19.40 -10.29 16.30
N CYS A 462 20.24 -11.26 16.64
CA CYS A 462 21.70 -11.06 16.78
C CYS A 462 22.34 -10.76 15.43
N ALA A 463 22.00 -11.53 14.40
CA ALA A 463 22.46 -11.30 13.02
C ALA A 463 22.05 -9.90 12.51
N GLY A 464 20.81 -9.45 12.79
CA GLY A 464 20.35 -8.10 12.47
C GLY A 464 21.13 -6.99 13.17
N ARG A 465 21.55 -7.20 14.43
CA ARG A 465 22.40 -6.24 15.16
C ARG A 465 23.82 -6.15 14.58
N VAL A 466 24.40 -7.27 14.17
CA VAL A 466 25.70 -7.31 13.50
C VAL A 466 25.63 -6.61 12.15
N ARG A 467 24.60 -6.91 11.34
CA ARG A 467 24.38 -6.26 10.05
C ARG A 467 24.25 -4.74 10.20
N GLY A 468 23.38 -4.28 11.09
CA GLY A 468 23.19 -2.84 11.32
C GLY A 468 24.46 -2.13 11.86
N ALA A 469 25.33 -2.83 12.60
CA ALA A 469 26.62 -2.29 13.03
C ALA A 469 27.59 -2.11 11.88
N LEU A 470 27.64 -3.08 10.96
CA LEU A 470 28.51 -3.03 9.79
C LEU A 470 28.02 -1.98 8.77
N GLU A 471 26.71 -1.91 8.51
CA GLU A 471 26.11 -0.92 7.61
C GLU A 471 26.18 0.53 8.14
N ALA A 472 26.39 0.71 9.44
CA ALA A 472 26.62 2.03 10.04
C ALA A 472 28.05 2.55 9.86
N VAL A 473 28.97 1.74 9.37
CA VAL A 473 30.37 2.15 9.11
C VAL A 473 30.44 2.94 7.80
N PRO A 474 30.96 4.18 7.80
CA PRO A 474 31.14 4.95 6.57
C PRO A 474 32.00 4.19 5.56
N GLY A 475 31.54 4.06 4.33
CA GLY A 475 32.20 3.31 3.26
C GLY A 475 31.71 1.86 3.10
N VAL A 476 30.74 1.42 3.90
CA VAL A 476 30.02 0.14 3.71
C VAL A 476 28.72 0.42 2.94
N GLU A 477 28.55 -0.25 1.81
CA GLU A 477 27.34 -0.16 0.99
C GLU A 477 26.24 -1.11 1.49
N SER A 478 26.63 -2.35 1.83
CA SER A 478 25.70 -3.34 2.39
C SER A 478 26.45 -4.43 3.14
N ALA A 479 25.77 -5.12 4.08
CA ALA A 479 26.31 -6.28 4.79
C ALA A 479 25.30 -7.44 4.81
N VAL A 480 25.76 -8.63 4.47
CA VAL A 480 24.99 -9.88 4.52
C VAL A 480 25.54 -10.74 5.65
N VAL A 481 24.67 -11.14 6.61
CA VAL A 481 25.07 -11.94 7.77
C VAL A 481 24.44 -13.32 7.70
N ASP A 482 25.28 -14.34 7.63
CA ASP A 482 24.88 -15.75 7.69
C ASP A 482 24.99 -16.25 9.14
N LEU A 483 23.84 -16.55 9.75
CA LEU A 483 23.75 -17.02 11.12
C LEU A 483 24.26 -18.45 11.28
N GLU A 484 23.98 -19.32 10.30
CA GLU A 484 24.37 -20.74 10.34
C GLU A 484 25.87 -20.90 10.06
N GLY A 485 26.37 -20.18 9.07
CA GLY A 485 27.80 -20.14 8.73
C GLY A 485 28.64 -19.27 9.65
N LYS A 486 28.02 -18.51 10.58
CA LYS A 486 28.68 -17.56 11.50
C LYS A 486 29.61 -16.58 10.76
N GLN A 487 29.15 -16.07 9.63
CA GLN A 487 29.93 -15.19 8.76
C GLN A 487 29.14 -13.92 8.41
N ALA A 488 29.87 -12.84 8.19
CA ALA A 488 29.33 -11.60 7.62
C ALA A 488 30.14 -11.23 6.38
N THR A 489 29.43 -10.99 5.28
CA THR A 489 30.01 -10.51 4.01
C THR A 489 29.67 -9.03 3.86
N VAL A 490 30.68 -8.19 3.66
CA VAL A 490 30.55 -6.72 3.59
C VAL A 490 30.93 -6.26 2.20
N HIS A 491 30.01 -5.57 1.52
CA HIS A 491 30.26 -4.90 0.26
C HIS A 491 30.63 -3.44 0.53
N LEU A 492 31.75 -3.00 -0.02
CA LEU A 492 32.32 -1.68 0.26
C LEU A 492 32.08 -0.72 -0.90
N SER A 493 31.72 0.51 -0.60
CA SER A 493 31.69 1.64 -1.54
C SER A 493 32.97 2.49 -1.49
N ASP A 494 33.79 2.30 -0.44
CA ASP A 494 35.06 2.99 -0.25
C ASP A 494 36.04 2.08 0.51
N SER A 495 37.31 2.47 0.60
CA SER A 495 38.31 1.70 1.35
C SER A 495 38.10 1.83 2.85
N VAL A 496 37.65 0.75 3.50
CA VAL A 496 37.44 0.69 4.95
C VAL A 496 38.49 -0.23 5.58
N PRO A 497 39.24 0.20 6.61
CA PRO A 497 40.21 -0.65 7.33
C PRO A 497 39.51 -1.83 8.03
N ASP A 498 40.18 -2.99 8.06
CA ASP A 498 39.66 -4.20 8.68
C ASP A 498 39.34 -4.02 10.17
N GLU A 499 40.18 -3.27 10.87
CA GLU A 499 40.03 -2.96 12.30
C GLU A 499 38.73 -2.21 12.61
N VAL A 500 38.25 -1.36 11.68
CA VAL A 500 37.01 -0.60 11.85
C VAL A 500 35.78 -1.50 11.73
N LEU A 501 35.79 -2.44 10.79
CA LEU A 501 34.71 -3.42 10.62
C LEU A 501 34.63 -4.36 11.81
N VAL A 502 35.77 -4.89 12.25
CA VAL A 502 35.86 -5.77 13.44
C VAL A 502 35.43 -5.01 14.70
N GLY A 503 35.91 -3.78 14.88
CA GLY A 503 35.55 -2.92 16.01
C GLY A 503 34.05 -2.64 16.11
N ALA A 504 33.38 -2.38 15.00
CA ALA A 504 31.94 -2.13 14.95
C ALA A 504 31.11 -3.34 15.44
N VAL A 505 31.56 -4.56 15.15
CA VAL A 505 30.91 -5.79 15.60
C VAL A 505 31.18 -6.06 17.09
N ILE A 506 32.43 -5.83 17.54
CA ILE A 506 32.81 -5.99 18.95
C ILE A 506 32.07 -5.03 19.87
N GLU A 507 31.86 -3.77 19.45
CA GLU A 507 31.04 -2.79 20.20
C GLU A 507 29.61 -3.26 20.48
N LYS A 508 29.06 -4.13 19.65
CA LYS A 508 27.72 -4.72 19.85
C LYS A 508 27.74 -5.98 20.71
N GLY A 509 28.91 -6.37 21.23
CA GLY A 509 29.07 -7.49 22.16
C GLY A 509 29.22 -8.84 21.47
N PHE A 510 29.74 -8.88 20.24
CA PHE A 510 30.09 -10.10 19.49
C PHE A 510 31.59 -10.19 19.29
N GLU A 511 32.11 -11.42 19.12
CA GLU A 511 33.49 -11.62 18.71
C GLU A 511 33.57 -11.63 17.18
N ALA A 512 34.52 -10.92 16.60
CA ALA A 512 34.73 -10.88 15.16
C ALA A 512 36.19 -10.92 14.76
N GLU A 513 36.49 -11.63 13.68
CA GLU A 513 37.80 -11.68 13.04
C GLU A 513 37.67 -11.64 11.51
N MET A 514 38.66 -11.07 10.82
CA MET A 514 38.67 -11.06 9.35
C MET A 514 39.03 -12.44 8.83
N LEU A 515 38.28 -12.92 7.83
CA LEU A 515 38.61 -14.09 7.07
C LEU A 515 39.60 -13.71 5.95
N ALA A 516 40.75 -14.36 5.90
CA ALA A 516 41.70 -14.20 4.79
C ALA A 516 41.03 -14.63 3.47
N HIS A 517 41.33 -13.90 2.40
CA HIS A 517 40.83 -14.16 1.04
C HIS A 517 41.25 -15.51 0.52
#